data_f4eedbbca71e9e0e2d4282907d9ef656
#
_entry.id   f4eedbbca71e9e0e2d4282907d9ef656
#
_cell.length_a   1.000
_cell.length_b   1.000
_cell.length_c   1.000
_cell.angle_alpha   90.00
_cell.angle_beta   90.00
_cell.angle_gamma   90.00
#
_symmetry.space_group_name_H-M   'P 1'
#
loop_
_entity.id
_entity.type
_entity.pdbx_description
1 polymer ?
#
loop_
_entity_poly.entity_id
_entity_poly.type
_entity_poly.pdbx_seq_one_letter_code
_entity_poly.pdbx_strand_id
1 'polypeptide(L)'
;MSSISIEKINDVYIRVMSEPSIEQELADRFTFMVDGYKFMPAYKSGMFDGKIRLYSLAKKTIYAGLLHHILKYAEENELTVNYLNEVTSVDDIEYDHVKKFVNWLNIHSRGKPIELRDYQISGIHKAINQKRLLLLSPTSSGKSAIIYSLIRHHLEYNRRCLIIVPSISLVSQMYGDFVDYSSDNGWKTENHCQQLQGGMTKDEIGRAHV
;
A
#
# COMPACT_ATOMS: atom_id res chain seq x y z
N MET A 1 -1.62 -12.59 33.60
CA MET A 1 -0.76 -12.18 32.45
C MET A 1 -1.52 -11.13 31.69
N SER A 2 -0.88 -10.00 31.46
CA SER A 2 -1.51 -8.92 30.69
C SER A 2 -1.62 -9.30 29.22
N SER A 3 -2.68 -8.87 28.57
CA SER A 3 -2.99 -9.26 27.20
C SER A 3 -3.38 -8.07 26.31
N ILE A 4 -3.15 -8.21 25.02
CA ILE A 4 -3.61 -7.29 23.99
C ILE A 4 -4.65 -8.00 23.15
N SER A 5 -5.83 -7.39 22.99
CA SER A 5 -6.89 -7.87 22.11
C SER A 5 -6.90 -7.04 20.83
N ILE A 6 -6.84 -7.68 19.66
CA ILE A 6 -6.77 -7.05 18.35
C ILE A 6 -7.99 -7.40 17.53
N GLU A 7 -8.66 -6.36 16.99
CA GLU A 7 -9.85 -6.49 16.14
C GLU A 7 -9.62 -5.73 14.83
N LYS A 8 -9.86 -6.38 13.70
CA LYS A 8 -9.89 -5.66 12.40
C LYS A 8 -11.21 -4.91 12.27
N ILE A 9 -11.13 -3.58 12.13
CA ILE A 9 -12.29 -2.73 11.85
C ILE A 9 -12.55 -2.66 10.34
N ASN A 10 -11.48 -2.40 9.58
CA ASN A 10 -11.50 -2.34 8.11
C ASN A 10 -10.06 -2.47 7.58
N ASP A 11 -9.86 -2.25 6.28
CA ASP A 11 -8.52 -2.38 5.68
C ASP A 11 -7.55 -1.25 6.07
N VAL A 12 -8.03 -0.17 6.70
CA VAL A 12 -7.21 0.95 7.15
C VAL A 12 -6.89 0.86 8.63
N TYR A 13 -7.85 0.44 9.47
CA TYR A 13 -7.74 0.48 10.93
C TYR A 13 -7.95 -0.87 11.59
N ILE A 14 -7.16 -1.11 12.61
CA ILE A 14 -7.37 -2.13 13.64
C ILE A 14 -7.66 -1.45 14.98
N ARG A 15 -8.45 -2.12 15.82
CA ARG A 15 -8.63 -1.76 17.23
C ARG A 15 -7.68 -2.60 18.07
N VAL A 16 -6.99 -1.96 18.99
CA VAL A 16 -6.04 -2.59 19.90
C VAL A 16 -6.46 -2.21 21.32
N MET A 17 -6.88 -3.17 22.08
CA MET A 17 -7.41 -3.00 23.44
C MET A 17 -6.54 -3.75 24.45
N SER A 18 -6.27 -3.11 25.58
CA SER A 18 -5.52 -3.69 26.69
C SER A 18 -5.87 -2.98 27.98
N GLU A 19 -5.10 -3.25 29.04
CA GLU A 19 -5.14 -2.49 30.28
C GLU A 19 -4.76 -1.02 30.04
N PRO A 20 -5.33 -0.07 30.80
CA PRO A 20 -5.08 1.37 30.57
C PRO A 20 -3.59 1.79 30.56
N SER A 21 -2.76 1.13 31.37
CA SER A 21 -1.31 1.38 31.40
C SER A 21 -0.66 1.02 30.06
N ILE A 22 -0.98 -0.14 29.49
CA ILE A 22 -0.45 -0.61 28.21
C ILE A 22 -0.98 0.26 27.07
N GLU A 23 -2.24 0.65 27.09
CA GLU A 23 -2.81 1.56 26.10
C GLU A 23 -2.11 2.92 26.09
N GLN A 24 -1.72 3.43 27.30
CA GLN A 24 -0.96 4.66 27.41
C GLN A 24 0.46 4.50 26.86
N GLU A 25 1.14 3.40 27.15
CA GLU A 25 2.47 3.12 26.60
C GLU A 25 2.44 2.99 25.06
N LEU A 26 1.40 2.34 24.50
CA LEU A 26 1.18 2.30 23.07
C LEU A 26 0.97 3.69 22.49
N ALA A 27 0.19 4.55 23.17
CA ALA A 27 -0.01 5.93 22.71
C ALA A 27 1.29 6.72 22.70
N ASP A 28 2.11 6.56 23.70
CA ASP A 28 3.42 7.25 23.80
C ASP A 28 4.39 6.70 22.74
N ARG A 29 4.46 5.38 22.55
CA ARG A 29 5.31 4.72 21.55
C ARG A 29 4.95 5.12 20.12
N PHE A 30 3.66 5.31 19.84
CA PHE A 30 3.15 5.70 18.52
C PHE A 30 2.86 7.20 18.39
N THR A 31 3.50 8.02 19.23
CA THR A 31 3.46 9.48 19.13
C THR A 31 4.84 10.00 18.71
N PHE A 32 4.88 10.79 17.64
CA PHE A 32 6.11 11.35 17.08
C PHE A 32 6.03 12.87 16.99
N MET A 33 7.15 13.53 17.24
CA MET A 33 7.30 14.95 16.94
C MET A 33 7.53 15.14 15.44
N VAL A 34 6.88 16.12 14.85
CA VAL A 34 7.09 16.49 13.45
C VAL A 34 8.40 17.29 13.34
N ASP A 35 9.30 16.88 12.44
CA ASP A 35 10.52 17.63 12.20
C ASP A 35 10.20 19.06 11.76
N GLY A 36 10.87 20.03 12.40
CA GLY A 36 10.65 21.44 12.10
C GLY A 36 9.28 22.00 12.58
N TYR A 37 8.53 21.29 13.42
CA TYR A 37 7.20 21.69 13.88
C TYR A 37 7.15 23.13 14.43
N LYS A 38 8.23 23.62 15.08
CA LYS A 38 8.34 24.98 15.63
C LYS A 38 8.21 26.08 14.57
N PHE A 39 8.51 25.77 13.32
CA PHE A 39 8.42 26.70 12.19
C PHE A 39 7.05 26.68 11.49
N MET A 40 6.21 25.70 11.82
CA MET A 40 4.89 25.55 11.20
C MET A 40 3.92 26.65 11.69
N PRO A 41 3.15 27.31 10.78
CA PRO A 41 2.16 28.29 11.17
C PRO A 41 1.11 27.75 12.17
N ALA A 42 0.68 26.50 11.98
CA ALA A 42 -0.28 25.83 12.84
C ALA A 42 0.23 25.64 14.30
N TYR A 43 1.54 25.38 14.47
CA TYR A 43 2.16 25.33 15.79
C TYR A 43 2.25 26.72 16.43
N LYS A 44 2.67 27.72 15.66
CA LYS A 44 2.76 29.12 16.15
C LYS A 44 1.42 29.70 16.54
N SER A 45 0.33 29.28 15.91
CA SER A 45 -1.04 29.70 16.24
C SER A 45 -1.69 28.85 17.35
N GLY A 46 -1.00 27.86 17.89
CA GLY A 46 -1.53 26.97 18.94
C GLY A 46 -2.55 25.93 18.46
N MET A 47 -2.83 25.85 17.15
CA MET A 47 -3.76 24.87 16.57
C MET A 47 -3.18 23.46 16.45
N PHE A 48 -1.88 23.30 16.57
CA PHE A 48 -1.16 22.04 16.46
C PHE A 48 -0.06 21.97 17.53
N ASP A 49 0.06 20.88 18.23
CA ASP A 49 1.04 20.67 19.30
C ASP A 49 2.38 20.09 18.84
N GLY A 50 2.59 19.96 17.55
CA GLY A 50 3.80 19.39 16.94
C GLY A 50 3.88 17.87 16.96
N LYS A 51 2.82 17.17 17.40
CA LYS A 51 2.83 15.71 17.56
C LYS A 51 1.87 15.03 16.57
N ILE A 52 2.35 13.97 15.96
CA ILE A 52 1.50 13.01 15.22
C ILE A 52 1.26 11.82 16.12
N ARG A 53 0.00 11.50 16.35
CA ARG A 53 -0.43 10.36 17.16
C ARG A 53 -1.04 9.32 16.23
N LEU A 54 -0.38 8.17 16.11
CA LEU A 54 -0.83 7.07 15.25
C LEU A 54 -1.77 6.12 15.98
N TYR A 55 -1.67 6.04 17.32
CA TYR A 55 -2.63 5.33 18.17
C TYR A 55 -3.59 6.31 18.82
N SER A 56 -4.89 6.08 18.67
CA SER A 56 -5.95 6.87 19.29
C SER A 56 -6.40 6.21 20.58
N LEU A 57 -6.06 6.79 21.73
CA LEU A 57 -6.52 6.33 23.04
C LEU A 57 -8.06 6.30 23.15
N ALA A 58 -8.73 7.34 22.64
CA ALA A 58 -10.18 7.46 22.73
C ALA A 58 -10.92 6.38 21.93
N LYS A 59 -10.41 6.02 20.74
CA LYS A 59 -11.00 5.02 19.85
C LYS A 59 -10.32 3.65 19.96
N LYS A 60 -9.18 3.59 20.66
CA LYS A 60 -8.30 2.41 20.75
C LYS A 60 -7.90 1.87 19.37
N THR A 61 -7.68 2.77 18.42
CA THR A 61 -7.41 2.41 17.02
C THR A 61 -6.05 2.85 16.55
N ILE A 62 -5.47 2.04 15.68
CA ILE A 62 -4.23 2.31 14.97
C ILE A 62 -4.35 1.86 13.52
N TYR A 63 -3.49 2.36 12.65
CA TYR A 63 -3.45 1.91 11.25
C TYR A 63 -3.09 0.43 11.16
N ALA A 64 -3.87 -0.33 10.39
CA ALA A 64 -3.67 -1.77 10.22
C ALA A 64 -2.28 -2.15 9.68
N GLY A 65 -1.63 -1.25 8.93
CA GLY A 65 -0.26 -1.43 8.47
C GLY A 65 0.79 -1.45 9.58
N LEU A 66 0.46 -1.01 10.80
CA LEU A 66 1.35 -1.01 11.96
C LEU A 66 1.18 -2.24 12.85
N LEU A 67 0.37 -3.23 12.44
CA LEU A 67 0.13 -4.45 13.20
C LEU A 67 1.44 -5.13 13.63
N HIS A 68 2.42 -5.25 12.74
CA HIS A 68 3.69 -5.89 13.06
C HIS A 68 4.47 -5.19 14.19
N HIS A 69 4.33 -3.86 14.32
CA HIS A 69 4.92 -3.12 15.43
C HIS A 69 4.19 -3.37 16.76
N ILE A 70 2.85 -3.58 16.71
CA ILE A 70 2.06 -3.98 17.88
C ILE A 70 2.46 -5.38 18.34
N LEU A 71 2.62 -6.32 17.40
CA LEU A 71 3.03 -7.68 17.71
C LEU A 71 4.43 -7.72 18.31
N LYS A 72 5.36 -6.94 17.75
CA LYS A 72 6.70 -6.80 18.29
C LYS A 72 6.70 -6.21 19.71
N TYR A 73 5.87 -5.19 19.97
CA TYR A 73 5.70 -4.64 21.30
C TYR A 73 5.15 -5.68 22.28
N ALA A 74 4.17 -6.48 21.86
CA ALA A 74 3.62 -7.55 22.69
C ALA A 74 4.67 -8.62 23.03
N GLU A 75 5.50 -9.01 22.06
CA GLU A 75 6.60 -9.95 22.28
C GLU A 75 7.65 -9.37 23.25
N GLU A 76 8.09 -8.11 23.06
CA GLU A 76 9.07 -7.42 23.92
C GLU A 76 8.60 -7.30 25.38
N ASN A 77 7.29 -7.29 25.64
CA ASN A 77 6.68 -7.13 26.96
C ASN A 77 5.98 -8.41 27.46
N GLU A 78 6.22 -9.55 26.83
CA GLU A 78 5.66 -10.85 27.20
C GLU A 78 4.12 -10.85 27.32
N LEU A 79 3.44 -10.08 26.47
CA LEU A 79 1.99 -9.95 26.46
C LEU A 79 1.33 -11.03 25.59
N THR A 80 0.23 -11.57 26.06
CA THR A 80 -0.58 -12.50 25.24
C THR A 80 -1.38 -11.73 24.20
N VAL A 81 -1.33 -12.16 22.94
CA VAL A 81 -2.10 -11.55 21.85
C VAL A 81 -3.34 -12.37 21.56
N ASN A 82 -4.52 -11.74 21.63
CA ASN A 82 -5.81 -12.32 21.31
C ASN A 82 -6.39 -11.65 20.07
N TYR A 83 -6.73 -12.43 19.04
CA TYR A 83 -7.42 -11.92 17.86
C TYR A 83 -8.93 -12.13 18.03
N LEU A 84 -9.72 -11.06 17.90
CA LEU A 84 -11.18 -11.10 18.02
C LEU A 84 -11.86 -11.43 16.67
N ASN A 85 -11.16 -11.22 15.57
CA ASN A 85 -11.60 -11.59 14.22
C ASN A 85 -10.37 -11.84 13.33
N GLU A 86 -10.61 -12.19 12.06
CA GLU A 86 -9.54 -12.41 11.10
C GLU A 86 -8.85 -11.08 10.73
N VAL A 87 -7.68 -10.84 11.32
CA VAL A 87 -6.92 -9.59 11.17
C VAL A 87 -6.01 -9.64 9.94
N THR A 88 -5.51 -10.81 9.60
CA THR A 88 -4.61 -11.02 8.46
C THR A 88 -5.15 -12.12 7.56
N SER A 89 -5.61 -11.78 6.37
CA SER A 89 -5.69 -12.73 5.27
C SER A 89 -4.40 -12.61 4.48
N VAL A 90 -3.48 -13.54 4.63
CA VAL A 90 -2.30 -13.67 3.75
C VAL A 90 -2.75 -14.53 2.59
N ASP A 91 -2.67 -13.99 1.37
CA ASP A 91 -2.80 -14.83 0.19
C ASP A 91 -1.48 -15.61 0.10
N ASP A 92 -1.53 -16.93 0.18
CA ASP A 92 -0.35 -17.79 0.08
C ASP A 92 -0.20 -18.28 -1.37
N ILE A 93 0.10 -17.34 -2.26
CA ILE A 93 0.33 -17.64 -3.68
C ILE A 93 1.79 -18.03 -3.84
N GLU A 94 2.03 -19.20 -4.42
CA GLU A 94 3.39 -19.70 -4.67
C GLU A 94 4.15 -18.82 -5.67
N TYR A 95 5.46 -18.72 -5.50
CA TYR A 95 6.36 -17.96 -6.37
C TYR A 95 6.25 -18.40 -7.84
N ASP A 96 6.20 -19.70 -8.09
CA ASP A 96 6.11 -20.25 -9.44
C ASP A 96 4.79 -19.89 -10.12
N HIS A 97 3.71 -19.73 -9.37
CA HIS A 97 2.42 -19.26 -9.89
C HIS A 97 2.53 -17.81 -10.37
N VAL A 98 3.14 -16.95 -9.55
CA VAL A 98 3.37 -15.55 -9.94
C VAL A 98 4.30 -15.46 -11.15
N LYS A 99 5.35 -16.28 -11.22
CA LYS A 99 6.27 -16.34 -12.36
C LYS A 99 5.54 -16.74 -13.65
N LYS A 100 4.69 -17.77 -13.61
CA LYS A 100 3.87 -18.19 -14.74
C LYS A 100 2.90 -17.08 -15.18
N PHE A 101 2.26 -16.40 -14.22
CA PHE A 101 1.37 -15.28 -14.50
C PHE A 101 2.12 -14.14 -15.20
N VAL A 102 3.28 -13.73 -14.69
CA VAL A 102 4.11 -12.65 -15.27
C VAL A 102 4.54 -13.00 -16.68
N ASN A 103 4.95 -14.23 -16.94
CA ASN A 103 5.31 -14.69 -18.27
C ASN A 103 4.10 -14.72 -19.24
N TRP A 104 2.92 -15.09 -18.73
CA TRP A 104 1.68 -15.06 -19.49
C TRP A 104 1.28 -13.63 -19.91
N LEU A 105 1.65 -12.59 -19.13
CA LEU A 105 1.39 -11.20 -19.49
C LEU A 105 2.03 -10.79 -20.82
N ASN A 106 3.06 -11.49 -21.28
CA ASN A 106 3.79 -11.22 -22.52
C ASN A 106 4.12 -9.73 -22.69
N ILE A 107 4.88 -9.21 -21.73
CA ILE A 107 5.19 -7.78 -21.65
C ILE A 107 6.18 -7.39 -22.74
N HIS A 108 5.87 -6.32 -23.46
CA HIS A 108 6.73 -5.77 -24.51
C HIS A 108 7.34 -4.44 -24.06
N SER A 109 8.49 -4.09 -24.58
CA SER A 109 9.06 -2.74 -24.46
C SER A 109 9.74 -2.36 -25.78
N ARG A 110 9.33 -1.23 -26.33
CA ARG A 110 9.81 -0.72 -27.64
C ARG A 110 9.68 -1.78 -28.74
N GLY A 111 8.53 -2.46 -28.77
CA GLY A 111 8.21 -3.49 -29.76
C GLY A 111 8.98 -4.80 -29.60
N LYS A 112 9.63 -5.04 -28.47
CA LYS A 112 10.34 -6.30 -28.17
C LYS A 112 9.80 -6.93 -26.90
N PRO A 113 9.62 -8.26 -26.85
CA PRO A 113 9.26 -8.94 -25.62
C PRO A 113 10.37 -8.77 -24.60
N ILE A 114 9.99 -8.55 -23.34
CA ILE A 114 10.91 -8.46 -22.21
C ILE A 114 10.53 -9.50 -21.15
N GLU A 115 11.55 -10.08 -20.55
CA GLU A 115 11.40 -10.94 -19.39
C GLU A 115 11.69 -10.15 -18.11
N LEU A 116 10.82 -10.29 -17.12
CA LEU A 116 11.09 -9.71 -15.82
C LEU A 116 12.20 -10.47 -15.10
N ARG A 117 13.06 -9.71 -14.44
CA ARG A 117 14.17 -10.28 -13.65
C ARG A 117 13.64 -10.88 -12.35
N ASP A 118 14.38 -11.85 -11.78
CA ASP A 118 13.97 -12.55 -10.56
C ASP A 118 13.63 -11.62 -9.39
N TYR A 119 14.36 -10.52 -9.21
CA TYR A 119 14.06 -9.55 -8.14
C TYR A 119 12.74 -8.81 -8.38
N GLN A 120 12.32 -8.58 -9.64
CA GLN A 120 11.04 -7.96 -9.98
C GLN A 120 9.89 -8.94 -9.68
N ILE A 121 10.04 -10.20 -10.09
CA ILE A 121 9.07 -11.27 -9.80
C ILE A 121 8.96 -11.47 -8.28
N SER A 122 10.07 -11.47 -7.55
CA SER A 122 10.09 -11.55 -6.09
C SER A 122 9.38 -10.37 -5.44
N GLY A 123 9.55 -9.15 -5.97
CA GLY A 123 8.83 -7.97 -5.51
C GLY A 123 7.33 -8.07 -5.73
N ILE A 124 6.89 -8.55 -6.89
CA ILE A 124 5.48 -8.79 -7.22
C ILE A 124 4.89 -9.86 -6.28
N HIS A 125 5.56 -10.99 -6.12
CA HIS A 125 5.14 -12.07 -5.23
C HIS A 125 4.94 -11.59 -3.78
N LYS A 126 5.93 -10.85 -3.24
CA LYS A 126 5.82 -10.28 -1.89
C LYS A 126 4.67 -9.28 -1.77
N ALA A 127 4.47 -8.43 -2.79
CA ALA A 127 3.40 -7.43 -2.76
C ALA A 127 2.01 -8.08 -2.78
N ILE A 128 1.81 -9.13 -3.55
CA ILE A 128 0.56 -9.89 -3.60
C ILE A 128 0.28 -10.54 -2.24
N ASN A 129 1.26 -11.25 -1.67
CA ASN A 129 1.05 -12.01 -0.44
C ASN A 129 0.96 -11.11 0.80
N GLN A 130 1.78 -10.07 0.89
CA GLN A 130 1.82 -9.19 2.08
C GLN A 130 0.77 -8.08 2.05
N LYS A 131 0.16 -7.78 0.89
CA LYS A 131 -0.85 -6.72 0.67
C LYS A 131 -0.39 -5.29 0.99
N ARG A 132 0.59 -5.12 1.87
CA ARG A 132 1.23 -3.85 2.23
C ARG A 132 2.74 -4.02 2.20
N LEU A 133 3.39 -3.33 1.28
CA LEU A 133 4.83 -3.47 1.07
C LEU A 133 5.43 -2.12 0.68
N LEU A 134 6.55 -1.77 1.30
CA LEU A 134 7.43 -0.73 0.81
C LEU A 134 8.53 -1.37 -0.05
N LEU A 135 8.47 -1.15 -1.36
CA LEU A 135 9.46 -1.65 -2.29
C LEU A 135 10.47 -0.54 -2.62
N LEU A 136 11.66 -0.61 -2.01
CA LEU A 136 12.76 0.28 -2.33
C LEU A 136 13.51 -0.25 -3.54
N SER A 137 13.55 0.54 -4.61
CA SER A 137 14.11 0.12 -5.87
C SER A 137 14.79 1.31 -6.57
N PRO A 138 16.03 1.18 -7.07
CA PRO A 138 16.74 2.25 -7.73
C PRO A 138 16.06 2.72 -9.01
N THR A 139 16.49 3.85 -9.56
CA THR A 139 16.08 4.30 -10.89
C THR A 139 16.44 3.23 -11.93
N SER A 140 15.64 3.12 -12.98
CA SER A 140 15.85 2.15 -14.08
C SER A 140 15.78 0.68 -13.70
N SER A 141 15.27 0.34 -12.50
CA SER A 141 15.07 -1.06 -12.07
C SER A 141 13.79 -1.71 -12.64
N GLY A 142 13.03 -0.99 -13.47
CA GLY A 142 11.77 -1.48 -14.05
C GLY A 142 10.58 -1.45 -13.10
N LYS A 143 10.51 -0.44 -12.21
CA LYS A 143 9.37 -0.25 -11.29
C LYS A 143 8.02 -0.20 -11.99
N SER A 144 7.92 0.45 -13.16
CA SER A 144 6.70 0.53 -13.95
C SER A 144 6.22 -0.86 -14.40
N ALA A 145 7.12 -1.76 -14.76
CA ALA A 145 6.76 -3.15 -15.11
C ALA A 145 6.24 -3.95 -13.90
N ILE A 146 6.81 -3.73 -12.71
CA ILE A 146 6.29 -4.32 -11.46
C ILE A 146 4.87 -3.80 -11.19
N ILE A 147 4.65 -2.48 -11.28
CA ILE A 147 3.34 -1.87 -11.06
C ILE A 147 2.32 -2.37 -12.09
N TYR A 148 2.71 -2.42 -13.37
CA TYR A 148 1.87 -2.98 -14.44
C TYR A 148 1.44 -4.41 -14.13
N SER A 149 2.38 -5.27 -13.74
CA SER A 149 2.09 -6.66 -13.40
C SER A 149 1.14 -6.80 -12.21
N LEU A 150 1.32 -5.97 -11.17
CA LEU A 150 0.42 -5.94 -10.01
C LEU A 150 -0.99 -5.50 -10.38
N ILE A 151 -1.13 -4.47 -11.22
CA ILE A 151 -2.43 -4.01 -11.71
C ILE A 151 -3.11 -5.11 -12.51
N ARG A 152 -2.41 -5.72 -13.46
CA ARG A 152 -2.93 -6.83 -14.26
C ARG A 152 -3.40 -7.98 -13.37
N HIS A 153 -2.63 -8.33 -12.34
CA HIS A 153 -3.03 -9.34 -11.35
C HIS A 153 -4.33 -8.96 -10.64
N HIS A 154 -4.45 -7.73 -10.15
CA HIS A 154 -5.66 -7.31 -9.44
C HIS A 154 -6.89 -7.22 -10.35
N LEU A 155 -6.72 -6.84 -11.61
CA LEU A 155 -7.81 -6.79 -12.60
C LEU A 155 -8.38 -8.18 -12.92
N GLU A 156 -7.58 -9.25 -12.93
CA GLU A 156 -8.08 -10.64 -13.06
C GLU A 156 -9.07 -11.02 -11.94
N TYR A 157 -8.98 -10.37 -10.78
CA TYR A 157 -9.92 -10.54 -9.67
C TYR A 157 -11.01 -9.46 -9.62
N ASN A 158 -11.25 -8.73 -10.72
CA ASN A 158 -12.20 -7.61 -10.79
C ASN A 158 -11.99 -6.53 -9.72
N ARG A 159 -10.74 -6.31 -9.30
CA ARG A 159 -10.38 -5.29 -8.31
C ARG A 159 -10.00 -4.00 -9.03
N ARG A 160 -10.39 -2.86 -8.47
CA ARG A 160 -9.97 -1.54 -8.96
C ARG A 160 -8.62 -1.17 -8.38
N CYS A 161 -7.77 -0.52 -9.20
CA CYS A 161 -6.44 -0.08 -8.80
C CYS A 161 -6.33 1.43 -8.95
N LEU A 162 -5.67 2.08 -7.99
CA LEU A 162 -5.31 3.50 -8.05
C LEU A 162 -3.80 3.65 -7.93
N ILE A 163 -3.19 4.36 -8.90
CA ILE A 163 -1.77 4.70 -8.87
C ILE A 163 -1.67 6.19 -8.58
N ILE A 164 -0.90 6.53 -7.56
CA ILE A 164 -0.62 7.92 -7.19
C ILE A 164 0.85 8.21 -7.47
N VAL A 165 1.09 9.24 -8.27
CA VAL A 165 2.44 9.71 -8.61
C VAL A 165 2.58 11.21 -8.34
N PRO A 166 3.79 11.69 -8.03
CA PRO A 166 3.99 13.07 -7.55
C PRO A 166 3.90 14.15 -8.64
N SER A 167 3.81 13.79 -9.93
CA SER A 167 3.76 14.78 -11.01
C SER A 167 2.92 14.33 -12.20
N ILE A 168 2.35 15.30 -12.93
CA ILE A 168 1.56 15.06 -14.15
C ILE A 168 2.41 14.37 -15.23
N SER A 169 3.67 14.73 -15.36
CA SER A 169 4.57 14.08 -16.32
C SER A 169 4.76 12.60 -16.06
N LEU A 170 4.79 12.19 -14.79
CA LEU A 170 4.84 10.78 -14.40
C LEU A 170 3.52 10.04 -14.66
N VAL A 171 2.37 10.72 -14.57
CA VAL A 171 1.07 10.12 -14.97
C VAL A 171 1.14 9.74 -16.45
N SER A 172 1.51 10.69 -17.31
CA SER A 172 1.60 10.47 -18.76
C SER A 172 2.67 9.44 -19.15
N GLN A 173 3.83 9.50 -18.48
CA GLN A 173 4.90 8.52 -18.69
C GLN A 173 4.44 7.10 -18.34
N MET A 174 3.85 6.92 -17.17
CA MET A 174 3.41 5.60 -16.71
C MET A 174 2.29 5.03 -17.60
N TYR A 175 1.37 5.89 -18.05
CA TYR A 175 0.35 5.48 -19.02
C TYR A 175 0.99 5.04 -20.34
N GLY A 176 1.97 5.80 -20.86
CA GLY A 176 2.74 5.44 -22.06
C GLY A 176 3.51 4.12 -21.89
N ASP A 177 4.13 3.89 -20.72
CA ASP A 177 4.78 2.63 -20.39
C ASP A 177 3.77 1.45 -20.45
N PHE A 178 2.54 1.64 -19.97
CA PHE A 178 1.51 0.60 -19.99
C PHE A 178 1.02 0.30 -21.40
N VAL A 179 0.88 1.32 -22.24
CA VAL A 179 0.56 1.14 -23.68
C VAL A 179 1.66 0.32 -24.38
N ASP A 180 2.94 0.64 -24.10
CA ASP A 180 4.08 -0.08 -24.65
C ASP A 180 4.11 -1.53 -24.13
N TYR A 181 3.91 -1.76 -22.82
CA TYR A 181 3.90 -3.10 -22.22
C TYR A 181 2.78 -4.00 -22.73
N SER A 182 1.66 -3.42 -23.15
CA SER A 182 0.51 -4.15 -23.68
C SER A 182 0.44 -4.21 -25.20
N SER A 183 1.44 -3.74 -25.91
CA SER A 183 1.40 -3.55 -27.36
C SER A 183 1.14 -4.83 -28.18
N ASP A 184 1.47 -6.00 -27.61
CA ASP A 184 1.33 -7.29 -28.32
C ASP A 184 0.76 -8.42 -27.42
N ASN A 185 -0.09 -8.08 -26.44
CA ASN A 185 -0.69 -9.08 -25.54
C ASN A 185 -2.24 -9.08 -25.52
N GLY A 186 -2.85 -8.34 -26.43
CA GLY A 186 -4.30 -8.27 -26.56
C GLY A 186 -5.02 -7.42 -25.51
N TRP A 187 -4.33 -6.96 -24.46
CA TRP A 187 -4.88 -6.06 -23.46
C TRP A 187 -4.66 -4.60 -23.89
N LYS A 188 -5.75 -3.82 -23.94
CA LYS A 188 -5.69 -2.43 -24.38
C LYS A 188 -5.75 -1.50 -23.18
N THR A 189 -4.68 -0.77 -22.93
CA THR A 189 -4.56 0.17 -21.80
C THR A 189 -5.72 1.18 -21.78
N GLU A 190 -6.15 1.66 -22.94
CA GLU A 190 -7.22 2.65 -23.09
C GLU A 190 -8.58 2.17 -22.57
N ASN A 191 -8.81 0.86 -22.59
CA ASN A 191 -10.06 0.26 -22.12
C ASN A 191 -10.09 0.05 -20.60
N HIS A 192 -8.93 0.09 -19.94
CA HIS A 192 -8.78 -0.30 -18.54
C HIS A 192 -8.17 0.78 -17.64
N CYS A 193 -7.51 1.78 -18.23
CA CYS A 193 -6.78 2.82 -17.49
C CYS A 193 -7.25 4.21 -17.89
N GLN A 194 -7.44 5.06 -16.89
CA GLN A 194 -7.70 6.47 -17.08
C GLN A 194 -6.65 7.30 -16.36
N GLN A 195 -6.17 8.35 -17.03
CA GLN A 195 -5.29 9.34 -16.42
C GLN A 195 -6.14 10.39 -15.70
N LEU A 196 -5.86 10.59 -14.40
CA LEU A 196 -6.47 11.64 -13.60
C LEU A 196 -5.40 12.67 -13.23
N GLN A 197 -5.67 13.94 -13.47
CA GLN A 197 -4.76 15.04 -13.16
C GLN A 197 -5.51 16.28 -12.69
N GLY A 198 -4.79 17.19 -12.02
CA GLY A 198 -5.39 18.44 -11.53
C GLY A 198 -6.02 19.25 -12.66
N GLY A 199 -7.18 19.86 -12.39
CA GLY A 199 -7.95 20.68 -13.35
C GLY A 199 -9.02 19.91 -14.13
N MET A 200 -9.14 18.59 -13.96
CA MET A 200 -10.22 17.82 -14.56
C MET A 200 -11.57 18.12 -13.88
N THR A 201 -12.62 18.13 -14.68
CA THR A 201 -14.01 18.32 -14.20
C THR A 201 -14.55 17.07 -13.52
N LYS A 202 -15.63 17.21 -12.72
CA LYS A 202 -16.29 16.06 -12.08
C LYS A 202 -16.80 15.05 -13.10
N ASP A 203 -17.23 15.50 -14.28
CA ASP A 203 -17.74 14.63 -15.34
C ASP A 203 -16.62 13.83 -16.01
N GLU A 204 -15.41 14.40 -16.15
CA GLU A 204 -14.24 13.68 -16.63
C GLU A 204 -13.76 12.64 -15.62
N ILE A 205 -13.81 12.97 -14.33
CA ILE A 205 -13.48 12.03 -13.25
C ILE A 205 -14.55 10.94 -13.12
N GLY A 206 -15.84 11.29 -13.30
CA GLY A 206 -16.96 10.37 -13.19
C GLY A 206 -16.96 9.25 -14.25
N ARG A 207 -16.39 9.48 -15.42
CA ARG A 207 -16.22 8.44 -16.47
C ARG A 207 -15.22 7.34 -16.09
N ALA A 208 -14.39 7.56 -15.06
CA ALA A 208 -13.48 6.54 -14.50
C ALA A 208 -14.21 5.44 -13.71
N HIS A 209 -15.52 5.52 -13.57
CA HIS A 209 -16.31 4.62 -12.73
C HIS A 209 -17.29 3.71 -13.49
N VAL A 210 -17.17 3.63 -14.83
CA VAL A 210 -18.00 2.75 -15.64
C VAL A 210 -17.25 1.47 -16.02
#